data_068831d06393ac10ddadd7942c7816cd
#
_entry.id   068831d06393ac10ddadd7942c7816cd
#
_cell.length_a   1.000
_cell.length_b   1.000
_cell.length_c   1.000
_cell.angle_alpha   90.00
_cell.angle_beta   90.00
_cell.angle_gamma   90.00
#
_symmetry.space_group_name_H-M   'P 1'
#
loop_
_entity.id
_entity.type
_entity.pdbx_description
1 polymer ?
#
loop_
_entity_poly.entity_id
_entity_poly.type
_entity_poly.pdbx_seq_one_letter_code
_entity_poly.pdbx_strand_id
1 'polypeptide(L)'
;MEQLLKIGIPVALQDGFIQISFIIITIIVNQRGLNDAAAVGIVEKIIGFLFLVPSSMLSTVSALAAQNIGAGKHDRAKKTLWYAITMCVSFGLATVVVMQFAAGWFVGLFATDTEVIRLGSEYMHGYVWDCVFAGIHFCFSGYFCAYGRSSFSFLHNSISIVCARVPLAYLASRYFPNTLLPMGLATATGSLVSVVICVVVYLWMQRNENLT
;
A
#
# COMPACT_ATOMS: atom_id res chain seq x y z
N MET A 1 17.89 -6.01 22.80
CA MET A 1 18.44 -5.23 21.67
C MET A 1 18.37 -5.99 20.36
N GLU A 2 18.90 -7.20 20.27
CA GLU A 2 18.95 -8.00 19.03
C GLU A 2 17.56 -8.29 18.43
N GLN A 3 16.57 -8.63 19.26
CA GLN A 3 15.19 -8.86 18.79
C GLN A 3 14.52 -7.60 18.22
N LEU A 4 14.80 -6.43 18.80
CA LEU A 4 14.29 -5.16 18.28
C LEU A 4 14.87 -4.86 16.89
N LEU A 5 16.17 -5.12 16.69
CA LEU A 5 16.81 -4.95 15.40
C LEU A 5 16.31 -5.95 14.35
N LYS A 6 16.07 -7.20 14.74
CA LYS A 6 15.50 -8.23 13.83
C LYS A 6 14.12 -7.88 13.28
N ILE A 7 13.33 -7.14 14.02
CA ILE A 7 12.00 -6.68 13.58
C ILE A 7 12.10 -5.31 12.91
N GLY A 8 12.83 -4.38 13.51
CA GLY A 8 12.89 -2.99 13.06
C GLY A 8 13.60 -2.80 11.72
N ILE A 9 14.72 -3.53 11.48
CA ILE A 9 15.48 -3.40 10.23
C ILE A 9 14.63 -3.77 9.00
N PRO A 10 13.93 -4.94 8.94
CA PRO A 10 13.10 -5.27 7.79
C PRO A 10 11.94 -4.29 7.57
N VAL A 11 11.34 -3.77 8.64
CA VAL A 11 10.26 -2.77 8.53
C VAL A 11 10.81 -1.45 7.98
N ALA A 12 11.93 -0.97 8.49
CA ALA A 12 12.57 0.25 7.99
C ALA A 12 13.01 0.11 6.52
N LEU A 13 13.53 -1.07 6.13
CA LEU A 13 13.85 -1.36 4.74
C LEU A 13 12.59 -1.38 3.86
N GLN A 14 11.48 -1.95 4.35
CA GLN A 14 10.19 -1.93 3.65
C GLN A 14 9.75 -0.49 3.35
N ASP A 15 9.77 0.39 4.36
CA ASP A 15 9.41 1.79 4.20
C ASP A 15 10.36 2.52 3.23
N GLY A 16 11.66 2.24 3.32
CA GLY A 16 12.66 2.76 2.38
C GLY A 16 12.39 2.33 0.94
N PHE A 17 12.03 1.08 0.69
CA PHE A 17 11.68 0.58 -0.65
C PHE A 17 10.41 1.22 -1.20
N ILE A 18 9.42 1.47 -0.34
CA ILE A 18 8.20 2.21 -0.73
C ILE A 18 8.58 3.62 -1.18
N GLN A 19 9.41 4.34 -0.43
CA GLN A 19 9.85 5.69 -0.80
C GLN A 19 10.66 5.70 -2.11
N ILE A 20 11.54 4.72 -2.30
CA ILE A 20 12.29 4.57 -3.55
C ILE A 20 11.33 4.35 -4.73
N SER A 21 10.26 3.56 -4.55
CA SER A 21 9.26 3.35 -5.62
C SER A 21 8.54 4.64 -6.00
N PHE A 22 8.21 5.50 -5.04
CA PHE A 22 7.64 6.83 -5.31
C PHE A 22 8.61 7.71 -6.11
N ILE A 23 9.90 7.73 -5.73
CA ILE A 23 10.92 8.48 -6.47
C ILE A 23 11.02 7.99 -7.92
N ILE A 24 11.03 6.67 -8.14
CA ILE A 24 11.09 6.09 -9.50
C ILE A 24 9.85 6.49 -10.31
N ILE A 25 8.65 6.42 -9.74
CA ILE A 25 7.42 6.83 -10.40
C ILE A 25 7.47 8.32 -10.74
N THR A 26 7.93 9.16 -9.82
CA THR A 26 8.12 10.59 -10.05
C THR A 26 9.10 10.86 -11.20
N ILE A 27 10.21 10.12 -11.29
CA ILE A 27 11.16 10.22 -12.42
C ILE A 27 10.48 9.86 -13.74
N ILE A 28 9.70 8.78 -13.78
CA ILE A 28 8.96 8.35 -14.97
C ILE A 28 7.97 9.43 -15.42
N VAL A 29 7.25 10.02 -14.48
CA VAL A 29 6.23 11.04 -14.77
C VAL A 29 6.87 12.35 -15.23
N ASN A 30 8.01 12.75 -14.65
CA ASN A 30 8.74 13.95 -15.08
C ASN A 30 9.17 13.90 -16.54
N GLN A 31 9.37 12.70 -17.11
CA GLN A 31 9.67 12.54 -18.54
C GLN A 31 8.46 12.80 -19.44
N ARG A 32 7.24 12.81 -18.89
CA ARG A 32 6.00 13.06 -19.64
C ARG A 32 5.66 14.55 -19.78
N GLY A 33 6.12 15.35 -18.85
CA GLY A 33 5.91 16.81 -18.85
C GLY A 33 5.53 17.37 -17.50
N LEU A 34 5.50 18.70 -17.43
CA LEU A 34 5.29 19.45 -16.19
C LEU A 34 3.90 19.21 -15.59
N ASN A 35 2.86 19.17 -16.43
CA ASN A 35 1.47 19.00 -15.97
C ASN A 35 1.25 17.61 -15.37
N ASP A 36 1.79 16.56 -16.00
CA ASP A 36 1.74 15.20 -15.49
C ASP A 36 2.46 15.10 -14.13
N ALA A 37 3.66 15.67 -14.03
CA ALA A 37 4.44 15.67 -12.81
C ALA A 37 3.75 16.42 -11.67
N ALA A 38 3.16 17.58 -11.96
CA ALA A 38 2.40 18.37 -10.99
C ALA A 38 1.15 17.58 -10.51
N ALA A 39 0.41 16.99 -11.45
CA ALA A 39 -0.78 16.21 -11.16
C ALA A 39 -0.47 15.00 -10.23
N VAL A 40 0.55 14.21 -10.58
CA VAL A 40 0.97 13.06 -9.76
C VAL A 40 1.48 13.50 -8.40
N GLY A 41 2.31 14.55 -8.32
CA GLY A 41 2.82 15.06 -7.05
C GLY A 41 1.73 15.57 -6.10
N ILE A 42 0.65 16.16 -6.60
CA ILE A 42 -0.52 16.55 -5.80
C ILE A 42 -1.25 15.31 -5.29
N VAL A 43 -1.52 14.37 -6.17
CA VAL A 43 -2.25 13.14 -5.81
C VAL A 43 -1.47 12.31 -4.79
N GLU A 44 -0.15 12.18 -4.93
CA GLU A 44 0.69 11.47 -3.95
C GLU A 44 0.60 12.08 -2.55
N LYS A 45 0.48 13.42 -2.44
CA LYS A 45 0.25 14.07 -1.15
C LYS A 45 -1.11 13.73 -0.56
N ILE A 46 -2.17 13.77 -1.38
CA ILE A 46 -3.53 13.41 -0.94
C ILE A 46 -3.57 11.95 -0.48
N ILE A 47 -3.01 11.05 -1.28
CA ILE A 47 -2.90 9.63 -0.95
C ILE A 47 -2.08 9.42 0.34
N GLY A 48 -1.01 10.19 0.54
CA GLY A 48 -0.23 10.15 1.78
C GLY A 48 -1.09 10.36 3.04
N PHE A 49 -2.05 11.28 3.00
CA PHE A 49 -3.02 11.46 4.10
C PHE A 49 -3.95 10.26 4.24
N LEU A 50 -4.45 9.71 3.14
CA LEU A 50 -5.34 8.56 3.17
C LEU A 50 -4.63 7.30 3.70
N PHE A 51 -3.33 7.17 3.45
CA PHE A 51 -2.51 6.06 3.92
C PHE A 51 -2.18 6.10 5.42
N LEU A 52 -2.49 7.18 6.13
CA LEU A 52 -2.35 7.23 7.59
C LEU A 52 -3.14 6.12 8.28
N VAL A 53 -4.33 5.79 7.78
CA VAL A 53 -5.17 4.71 8.35
C VAL A 53 -4.55 3.33 8.08
N PRO A 54 -4.26 2.91 6.84
CA PRO A 54 -3.58 1.64 6.58
C PRO A 54 -2.25 1.50 7.32
N SER A 55 -1.41 2.52 7.34
CA SER A 55 -0.08 2.46 7.98
C SER A 55 -0.17 2.33 9.50
N SER A 56 -1.11 3.03 10.15
CA SER A 56 -1.33 2.89 11.59
C SER A 56 -1.82 1.49 11.97
N MET A 57 -2.56 0.82 11.08
CA MET A 57 -3.02 -0.54 11.32
C MET A 57 -1.89 -1.57 11.33
N LEU A 58 -0.80 -1.36 10.60
CA LEU A 58 0.40 -2.21 10.71
C LEU A 58 0.89 -2.24 12.17
N SER A 59 1.10 -1.07 12.77
CA SER A 59 1.58 -0.95 14.15
C SER A 59 0.57 -1.50 15.16
N THR A 60 -0.72 -1.21 14.96
CA THR A 60 -1.81 -1.67 15.82
C THR A 60 -1.94 -3.19 15.81
N VAL A 61 -1.97 -3.81 14.63
CA VAL A 61 -2.04 -5.27 14.51
C VAL A 61 -0.79 -5.92 15.08
N SER A 62 0.40 -5.35 14.81
CA SER A 62 1.65 -5.86 15.35
C SER A 62 1.63 -5.88 16.88
N ALA A 63 1.22 -4.79 17.52
CA ALA A 63 1.18 -4.69 18.98
C ALA A 63 0.13 -5.63 19.60
N LEU A 64 -1.11 -5.59 19.11
CA LEU A 64 -2.21 -6.38 19.68
C LEU A 64 -2.03 -7.88 19.42
N ALA A 65 -1.57 -8.26 18.22
CA ALA A 65 -1.29 -9.66 17.92
C ALA A 65 -0.12 -10.18 18.77
N ALA A 66 0.98 -9.42 18.91
CA ALA A 66 2.12 -9.82 19.75
C ALA A 66 1.72 -10.04 21.22
N GLN A 67 0.89 -9.17 21.80
CA GLN A 67 0.35 -9.35 23.16
C GLN A 67 -0.46 -10.63 23.30
N ASN A 68 -1.33 -10.93 22.31
CA ASN A 68 -2.14 -12.15 22.33
C ASN A 68 -1.28 -13.40 22.15
N ILE A 69 -0.27 -13.37 21.28
CA ILE A 69 0.69 -14.46 21.06
C ILE A 69 1.50 -14.71 22.35
N GLY A 70 2.02 -13.66 22.99
CA GLY A 70 2.75 -13.76 24.24
C GLY A 70 1.92 -14.33 25.41
N ALA A 71 0.58 -14.19 25.33
CA ALA A 71 -0.36 -14.80 26.28
C ALA A 71 -0.83 -16.21 25.86
N GLY A 72 -0.30 -16.80 24.80
CA GLY A 72 -0.71 -18.11 24.28
C GLY A 72 -2.08 -18.10 23.58
N LYS A 73 -2.65 -16.92 23.27
CA LYS A 73 -3.99 -16.77 22.71
C LYS A 73 -3.96 -16.55 21.18
N HIS A 74 -3.46 -17.52 20.44
CA HIS A 74 -3.28 -17.43 18.98
C HIS A 74 -4.57 -17.13 18.21
N ASP A 75 -5.71 -17.70 18.65
CA ASP A 75 -7.01 -17.43 18.02
C ASP A 75 -7.43 -15.95 18.15
N ARG A 76 -7.05 -15.29 19.26
CA ARG A 76 -7.29 -13.85 19.41
C ARG A 76 -6.39 -13.02 18.48
N ALA A 77 -5.14 -13.45 18.26
CA ALA A 77 -4.26 -12.81 17.30
C ALA A 77 -4.82 -12.91 15.87
N LYS A 78 -5.36 -14.08 15.49
CA LYS A 78 -6.06 -14.28 14.20
C LYS A 78 -7.28 -13.36 14.08
N LYS A 79 -8.12 -13.29 15.11
CA LYS A 79 -9.29 -12.38 15.11
C LYS A 79 -8.87 -10.92 14.99
N THR A 80 -7.80 -10.50 15.67
CA THR A 80 -7.25 -9.14 15.54
C THR A 80 -6.91 -8.81 14.09
N LEU A 81 -6.23 -9.73 13.38
CA LEU A 81 -5.92 -9.55 11.96
C LEU A 81 -7.18 -9.35 11.11
N TRP A 82 -8.17 -10.22 11.25
CA TRP A 82 -9.39 -10.15 10.44
C TRP A 82 -10.24 -8.93 10.72
N TYR A 83 -10.37 -8.51 11.99
CA TYR A 83 -11.05 -7.25 12.32
C TYR A 83 -10.33 -6.05 11.74
N ALA A 84 -9.00 -6.00 11.82
CA ALA A 84 -8.21 -4.93 11.23
C ALA A 84 -8.37 -4.88 9.71
N ILE A 85 -8.32 -6.03 9.02
CA ILE A 85 -8.58 -6.11 7.57
C ILE A 85 -9.97 -5.59 7.24
N THR A 86 -11.00 -6.01 7.97
CA THR A 86 -12.38 -5.53 7.74
C THR A 86 -12.48 -4.03 7.90
N MET A 87 -11.87 -3.45 8.93
CA MET A 87 -11.84 -2.00 9.14
C MET A 87 -11.11 -1.27 8.00
N CYS A 88 -9.93 -1.75 7.60
CA CYS A 88 -9.18 -1.16 6.49
C CYS A 88 -9.92 -1.24 5.16
N VAL A 89 -10.52 -2.39 4.85
CA VAL A 89 -11.30 -2.58 3.62
C VAL A 89 -12.53 -1.67 3.62
N SER A 90 -13.25 -1.57 4.74
CA SER A 90 -14.41 -0.67 4.85
C SER A 90 -14.01 0.80 4.64
N PHE A 91 -12.92 1.24 5.27
CA PHE A 91 -12.36 2.58 5.07
C PHE A 91 -11.90 2.78 3.62
N GLY A 92 -11.15 1.83 3.07
CA GLY A 92 -10.65 1.89 1.70
C GLY A 92 -11.78 1.97 0.67
N LEU A 93 -12.84 1.15 0.81
CA LEU A 93 -14.01 1.20 -0.07
C LEU A 93 -14.76 2.52 0.05
N ALA A 94 -14.95 3.05 1.26
CA ALA A 94 -15.55 4.37 1.45
C ALA A 94 -14.71 5.46 0.75
N THR A 95 -13.39 5.39 0.89
CA THR A 95 -12.46 6.31 0.21
C THR A 95 -12.54 6.18 -1.31
N VAL A 96 -12.60 4.95 -1.85
CA VAL A 96 -12.78 4.72 -3.29
C VAL A 96 -14.07 5.39 -3.76
N VAL A 97 -15.21 5.14 -3.10
CA VAL A 97 -16.49 5.76 -3.48
C VAL A 97 -16.39 7.29 -3.49
N VAL A 98 -15.86 7.88 -2.42
CA VAL A 98 -15.71 9.36 -2.34
C VAL A 98 -14.82 9.87 -3.46
N MET A 99 -13.66 9.26 -3.71
CA MET A 99 -12.70 9.74 -4.70
C MET A 99 -13.14 9.48 -6.15
N GLN A 100 -14.02 8.52 -6.42
CA GLN A 100 -14.59 8.35 -7.75
C GLN A 100 -15.47 9.55 -8.16
N PHE A 101 -16.09 10.25 -7.21
CA PHE A 101 -16.96 11.39 -7.49
C PHE A 101 -16.29 12.74 -7.19
N ALA A 102 -15.36 12.79 -6.27
CA ALA A 102 -14.80 14.03 -5.74
C ALA A 102 -13.32 14.27 -6.08
N ALA A 103 -12.66 13.39 -6.86
CA ALA A 103 -11.24 13.51 -7.17
C ALA A 103 -10.85 14.88 -7.71
N GLY A 104 -11.63 15.42 -8.67
CA GLY A 104 -11.39 16.74 -9.26
C GLY A 104 -11.48 17.88 -8.25
N TRP A 105 -12.41 17.79 -7.31
CA TRP A 105 -12.52 18.78 -6.23
C TRP A 105 -11.30 18.72 -5.30
N PHE A 106 -10.89 17.53 -4.88
CA PHE A 106 -9.70 17.36 -4.03
C PHE A 106 -8.41 17.84 -4.71
N VAL A 107 -8.20 17.50 -5.97
CA VAL A 107 -7.03 17.98 -6.74
C VAL A 107 -7.09 19.49 -6.94
N GLY A 108 -8.30 20.04 -7.20
CA GLY A 108 -8.54 21.47 -7.36
C GLY A 108 -8.28 22.31 -6.12
N LEU A 109 -8.18 21.72 -4.92
CA LEU A 109 -7.72 22.43 -3.72
C LEU A 109 -6.23 22.81 -3.78
N PHE A 110 -5.44 22.12 -4.62
CA PHE A 110 -3.99 22.29 -4.72
C PHE A 110 -3.53 22.82 -6.09
N ALA A 111 -4.40 22.82 -7.09
CA ALA A 111 -4.10 23.31 -8.45
C ALA A 111 -5.24 24.15 -9.00
N THR A 112 -4.88 25.16 -9.80
CA THR A 112 -5.83 26.01 -10.52
C THR A 112 -5.87 25.71 -12.02
N ASP A 113 -4.87 25.01 -12.54
CA ASP A 113 -4.79 24.62 -13.94
C ASP A 113 -5.74 23.45 -14.20
N THR A 114 -6.64 23.65 -15.18
CA THR A 114 -7.66 22.67 -15.53
C THR A 114 -7.09 21.36 -16.06
N GLU A 115 -5.96 21.39 -16.76
CA GLU A 115 -5.30 20.21 -17.28
C GLU A 115 -4.65 19.39 -16.15
N VAL A 116 -4.01 20.06 -15.19
CA VAL A 116 -3.47 19.39 -13.98
C VAL A 116 -4.59 18.74 -13.16
N ILE A 117 -5.75 19.42 -13.03
CA ILE A 117 -6.91 18.86 -12.32
C ILE A 117 -7.45 17.63 -13.05
N ARG A 118 -7.55 17.66 -14.37
CA ARG A 118 -8.01 16.54 -15.19
C ARG A 118 -7.09 15.33 -15.02
N LEU A 119 -5.79 15.53 -15.25
CA LEU A 119 -4.78 14.47 -15.15
C LEU A 119 -4.67 13.91 -13.73
N GLY A 120 -4.72 14.78 -12.72
CA GLY A 120 -4.70 14.36 -11.32
C GLY A 120 -5.95 13.54 -10.94
N SER A 121 -7.13 13.93 -11.46
CA SER A 121 -8.36 13.15 -11.24
C SER A 121 -8.26 11.76 -11.87
N GLU A 122 -7.75 11.65 -13.09
CA GLU A 122 -7.53 10.36 -13.75
C GLU A 122 -6.57 9.47 -12.96
N TYR A 123 -5.44 10.03 -12.50
CA TYR A 123 -4.48 9.30 -11.70
C TYR A 123 -5.08 8.84 -10.38
N MET A 124 -5.84 9.73 -9.71
CA MET A 124 -6.53 9.44 -8.45
C MET A 124 -7.54 8.30 -8.60
N HIS A 125 -8.34 8.29 -9.67
CA HIS A 125 -9.34 7.24 -9.92
C HIS A 125 -8.72 5.85 -10.00
N GLY A 126 -7.52 5.74 -10.57
CA GLY A 126 -6.76 4.48 -10.59
C GLY A 126 -6.09 4.17 -9.25
N TYR A 127 -5.41 5.18 -8.68
CA TYR A 127 -4.58 5.00 -7.50
C TYR A 127 -5.38 4.69 -6.23
N VAL A 128 -6.56 5.27 -6.07
CA VAL A 128 -7.35 5.13 -4.83
C VAL A 128 -7.67 3.67 -4.47
N TRP A 129 -7.72 2.76 -5.43
CA TRP A 129 -7.89 1.33 -5.19
C TRP A 129 -6.74 0.73 -4.35
N ASP A 130 -5.57 1.37 -4.42
CA ASP A 130 -4.43 1.01 -3.59
C ASP A 130 -4.73 1.13 -2.08
N CYS A 131 -5.59 2.05 -1.66
CA CYS A 131 -6.01 2.19 -0.25
C CYS A 131 -6.66 0.92 0.30
N VAL A 132 -7.41 0.18 -0.54
CA VAL A 132 -8.04 -1.09 -0.15
C VAL A 132 -6.97 -2.18 -0.02
N PHE A 133 -6.16 -2.37 -1.05
CA PHE A 133 -5.15 -3.44 -1.09
C PHE A 133 -4.01 -3.18 -0.10
N ALA A 134 -3.57 -1.93 0.03
CA ALA A 134 -2.56 -1.54 1.01
C ALA A 134 -3.04 -1.81 2.44
N GLY A 135 -4.30 -1.48 2.76
CA GLY A 135 -4.87 -1.79 4.06
C GLY A 135 -4.77 -3.28 4.42
N ILE A 136 -5.01 -4.15 3.46
CA ILE A 136 -4.93 -5.60 3.66
C ILE A 136 -3.48 -6.03 3.91
N HIS A 137 -2.54 -5.69 3.01
CA HIS A 137 -1.17 -6.18 3.16
C HIS A 137 -0.43 -5.51 4.34
N PHE A 138 -0.77 -4.29 4.76
CA PHE A 138 -0.24 -3.70 5.99
C PHE A 138 -0.72 -4.44 7.24
N CYS A 139 -1.98 -4.88 7.28
CA CYS A 139 -2.47 -5.73 8.37
C CYS A 139 -1.71 -7.07 8.44
N PHE A 140 -1.47 -7.72 7.29
CA PHE A 140 -0.64 -8.92 7.23
C PHE A 140 0.79 -8.66 7.66
N SER A 141 1.40 -7.55 7.24
CA SER A 141 2.74 -7.13 7.68
C SER A 141 2.82 -7.00 9.19
N GLY A 142 1.83 -6.34 9.81
CA GLY A 142 1.74 -6.25 11.27
C GLY A 142 1.63 -7.63 11.94
N TYR A 143 0.85 -8.52 11.38
CA TYR A 143 0.71 -9.89 11.87
C TYR A 143 2.02 -10.68 11.75
N PHE A 144 2.74 -10.59 10.63
CA PHE A 144 4.04 -11.24 10.47
C PHE A 144 5.09 -10.69 11.44
N CYS A 145 5.07 -9.38 11.68
CA CYS A 145 5.94 -8.75 12.69
C CYS A 145 5.64 -9.27 14.11
N ALA A 146 4.36 -9.49 14.45
CA ALA A 146 3.95 -10.02 15.74
C ALA A 146 4.47 -11.44 16.00
N TYR A 147 4.60 -12.26 14.95
CA TYR A 147 5.22 -13.59 15.01
C TYR A 147 6.75 -13.56 14.88
N GLY A 148 7.39 -12.38 14.90
CA GLY A 148 8.84 -12.24 14.73
C GLY A 148 9.34 -12.55 13.32
N ARG A 149 8.45 -12.61 12.34
CA ARG A 149 8.75 -12.95 10.92
C ARG A 149 8.67 -11.72 10.01
N SER A 150 9.21 -10.60 10.45
CA SER A 150 9.22 -9.32 9.72
C SER A 150 9.89 -9.39 8.34
N SER A 151 10.76 -10.39 8.10
CA SER A 151 11.35 -10.62 6.78
C SER A 151 10.28 -10.87 5.70
N PHE A 152 9.15 -11.50 6.02
CA PHE A 152 8.06 -11.67 5.07
C PHE A 152 7.37 -10.34 4.73
N SER A 153 7.30 -9.43 5.69
CA SER A 153 6.79 -8.08 5.49
C SER A 153 7.64 -7.31 4.45
N PHE A 154 8.95 -7.36 4.57
CA PHE A 154 9.85 -6.78 3.59
C PHE A 154 9.77 -7.49 2.23
N LEU A 155 9.75 -8.83 2.21
CA LEU A 155 9.83 -9.62 0.99
C LEU A 155 8.63 -9.42 0.06
N HIS A 156 7.39 -9.54 0.58
CA HIS A 156 6.18 -9.40 -0.26
C HIS A 156 6.12 -8.00 -0.90
N ASN A 157 6.52 -6.97 -0.14
CA ASN A 157 6.49 -5.60 -0.61
C ASN A 157 7.56 -5.34 -1.67
N SER A 158 8.79 -5.82 -1.43
CA SER A 158 9.90 -5.69 -2.39
C SER A 158 9.60 -6.40 -3.71
N ILE A 159 9.08 -7.62 -3.67
CA ILE A 159 8.67 -8.36 -4.88
C ILE A 159 7.57 -7.59 -5.63
N SER A 160 6.57 -7.11 -4.93
CA SER A 160 5.47 -6.34 -5.51
C SER A 160 5.95 -5.06 -6.19
N ILE A 161 6.85 -4.31 -5.55
CA ILE A 161 7.41 -3.08 -6.11
C ILE A 161 8.22 -3.36 -7.38
N VAL A 162 9.14 -4.33 -7.31
CA VAL A 162 10.08 -4.61 -8.41
C VAL A 162 9.41 -5.33 -9.57
N CYS A 163 8.51 -6.27 -9.29
CA CYS A 163 7.92 -7.12 -10.33
C CYS A 163 6.58 -6.59 -10.90
N ALA A 164 5.88 -5.73 -10.16
CA ALA A 164 4.58 -5.23 -10.59
C ALA A 164 4.51 -3.70 -10.62
N ARG A 165 4.63 -3.03 -9.48
CA ARG A 165 4.36 -1.60 -9.36
C ARG A 165 5.19 -0.74 -10.32
N VAL A 166 6.51 -0.87 -10.27
CA VAL A 166 7.42 -0.06 -11.09
C VAL A 166 7.35 -0.45 -12.58
N PRO A 167 7.42 -1.74 -12.97
CA PRO A 167 7.33 -2.12 -14.37
C PRO A 167 5.99 -1.73 -15.02
N LEU A 168 4.87 -1.94 -14.32
CA LEU A 168 3.56 -1.59 -14.84
C LEU A 168 3.38 -0.06 -14.96
N ALA A 169 3.88 0.72 -14.00
CA ALA A 169 3.86 2.18 -14.08
C ALA A 169 4.68 2.69 -15.27
N TYR A 170 5.87 2.09 -15.51
CA TYR A 170 6.69 2.41 -16.68
C TYR A 170 5.99 2.06 -18.00
N LEU A 171 5.42 0.85 -18.11
CA LEU A 171 4.67 0.43 -19.30
C LEU A 171 3.44 1.31 -19.52
N ALA A 172 2.69 1.61 -18.46
CA ALA A 172 1.53 2.50 -18.52
C ALA A 172 1.93 3.89 -19.04
N SER A 173 3.03 4.44 -18.54
CA SER A 173 3.57 5.72 -19.01
C SER A 173 3.94 5.70 -20.50
N ARG A 174 4.47 4.58 -20.98
CA ARG A 174 4.95 4.45 -22.37
C ARG A 174 3.82 4.22 -23.37
N TYR A 175 2.84 3.37 -23.02
CA TYR A 175 1.76 2.98 -23.93
C TYR A 175 0.53 3.90 -23.86
N PHE A 176 0.35 4.66 -22.78
CA PHE A 176 -0.79 5.54 -22.59
C PHE A 176 -0.34 6.99 -22.30
N PRO A 177 0.27 7.69 -23.29
CA PRO A 177 0.84 9.02 -23.08
C PRO A 177 -0.23 10.09 -22.77
N ASN A 178 -1.48 9.89 -23.14
CA ASN A 178 -2.55 10.90 -23.02
C ASN A 178 -3.38 10.80 -21.74
N THR A 179 -3.14 9.80 -20.89
CA THR A 179 -3.90 9.57 -19.65
C THR A 179 -3.01 9.06 -18.53
N LEU A 180 -3.33 9.41 -17.30
CA LEU A 180 -2.63 8.94 -16.09
C LEU A 180 -3.36 7.80 -15.37
N LEU A 181 -4.60 7.46 -15.76
CA LEU A 181 -5.39 6.42 -15.12
C LEU A 181 -4.66 5.05 -15.08
N PRO A 182 -4.03 4.54 -16.18
CA PRO A 182 -3.32 3.27 -16.13
C PRO A 182 -2.11 3.28 -15.20
N MET A 183 -1.44 4.43 -15.01
CA MET A 183 -0.35 4.55 -14.04
C MET A 183 -0.86 4.48 -12.60
N GLY A 184 -2.02 5.06 -12.32
CA GLY A 184 -2.70 4.91 -11.02
C GLY A 184 -3.07 3.45 -10.74
N LEU A 185 -3.64 2.75 -11.73
CA LEU A 185 -3.97 1.33 -11.61
C LEU A 185 -2.73 0.43 -11.44
N ALA A 186 -1.59 0.82 -12.00
CA ALA A 186 -0.33 0.08 -11.83
C ALA A 186 0.11 0.04 -10.36
N THR A 187 -0.10 1.12 -9.60
CA THR A 187 0.19 1.15 -8.16
C THR A 187 -0.73 0.21 -7.39
N ALA A 188 -2.03 0.27 -7.67
CA ALA A 188 -3.03 -0.61 -7.05
C ALA A 188 -2.77 -2.10 -7.37
N THR A 189 -2.37 -2.41 -8.62
CA THR A 189 -2.00 -3.77 -9.04
C THR A 189 -0.78 -4.26 -8.27
N GLY A 190 0.20 -3.40 -8.02
CA GLY A 190 1.34 -3.74 -7.17
C GLY A 190 0.90 -4.20 -5.78
N SER A 191 0.04 -3.45 -5.12
CA SER A 191 -0.47 -3.82 -3.80
C SER A 191 -1.35 -5.08 -3.82
N LEU A 192 -2.09 -5.31 -4.91
CA LEU A 192 -2.83 -6.56 -5.09
C LEU A 192 -1.88 -7.78 -5.14
N VAL A 193 -0.77 -7.69 -5.87
CA VAL A 193 0.28 -8.74 -5.88
C VAL A 193 0.82 -8.96 -4.47
N SER A 194 1.06 -7.88 -3.73
CA SER A 194 1.48 -7.94 -2.32
C SER A 194 0.47 -8.70 -1.45
N VAL A 195 -0.83 -8.44 -1.60
CA VAL A 195 -1.91 -9.15 -0.90
C VAL A 195 -1.88 -10.65 -1.22
N VAL A 196 -1.74 -11.03 -2.50
CA VAL A 196 -1.67 -12.44 -2.90
C VAL A 196 -0.51 -13.15 -2.21
N ILE A 197 0.69 -12.54 -2.20
CA ILE A 197 1.85 -13.11 -1.51
C ILE A 197 1.58 -13.22 0.00
N CYS A 198 1.00 -12.20 0.62
CA CYS A 198 0.66 -12.23 2.05
C CYS A 198 -0.31 -13.37 2.39
N VAL A 199 -1.34 -13.59 1.58
CA VAL A 199 -2.29 -14.70 1.77
C VAL A 199 -1.59 -16.05 1.67
N VAL A 200 -0.73 -16.24 0.66
CA VAL A 200 0.04 -17.48 0.49
C VAL A 200 0.94 -17.73 1.70
N VAL A 201 1.67 -16.73 2.16
CA VAL A 201 2.54 -16.83 3.34
C VAL A 201 1.72 -17.13 4.60
N TYR A 202 0.57 -16.46 4.77
CA TYR A 202 -0.33 -16.70 5.90
C TYR A 202 -0.84 -18.14 5.94
N LEU A 203 -1.31 -18.67 4.81
CA LEU A 203 -1.78 -20.07 4.71
C LEU A 203 -0.65 -21.07 4.99
N TRP A 204 0.55 -20.79 4.49
CA TRP A 204 1.72 -21.59 4.77
C TRP A 204 2.08 -21.58 6.27
N MET A 205 2.03 -20.43 6.94
CA MET A 205 2.25 -20.32 8.39
C MET A 205 1.22 -21.14 9.19
N GLN A 206 -0.05 -21.03 8.84
CA GLN A 206 -1.13 -21.76 9.50
C GLN A 206 -0.97 -23.30 9.37
N ARG A 207 -0.55 -23.77 8.21
CA ARG A 207 -0.32 -25.18 7.96
C ARG A 207 0.83 -25.72 8.82
N ASN A 208 1.87 -24.94 9.02
CA ASN A 208 3.02 -25.36 9.82
C ASN A 208 2.79 -25.22 11.33
N GLU A 209 1.93 -24.30 11.79
CA GLU A 209 1.52 -24.23 13.20
C GLU A 209 0.64 -25.42 13.62
N ASN A 210 -0.11 -26.02 12.70
CA ASN A 210 -0.93 -27.22 12.99
C ASN A 210 -0.11 -28.54 13.01
N LEU A 211 1.20 -28.48 12.71
CA LEU A 211 2.12 -29.63 12.73
C LEU A 211 3.05 -29.63 13.96
N THR A 212 3.01 -28.61 14.81
CA THR A 212 3.73 -28.46 16.07
C THR A 212 2.76 -28.41 17.23
#